data_69e8ff5bb46c8b8e72ca550030e3f849
#
_entry.id   69e8ff5bb46c8b8e72ca550030e3f849
#
_cell.length_a   1.000
_cell.length_b   1.000
_cell.length_c   1.000
_cell.angle_alpha   90.00
_cell.angle_beta   90.00
_cell.angle_gamma   90.00
#
_symmetry.space_group_name_H-M   'P 1'
#
loop_
_entity.id
_entity.type
_entity.pdbx_description
1 polymer ?
#
loop_
_entity_poly.entity_id
_entity_poly.type
_entity_poly.pdbx_seq_one_letter_code
_entity_poly.pdbx_strand_id
1 'polypeptide(L)'
;MADLDDLREGTDYSGAASTERGFHLKGLSGQDWGLRARMSRVFDPTDGKTVMLAFDHGYFQGPTSGLERLDRSILPLVPQADALMCTRGALRTTIPADNGKGVVLRASGGPSVLKELSDEELAVSIDDAVRLDAAALAVQVFVGGENETKSIKNMTTLVDQGQAAGIPVLAVTAVGRDMVRDARYFRLATRISAELGASFVKTYYVEDGFETVTSACPVPIVIAGGKKVEEKEALRVAYRAIQEGAAGVDMGRNVFQSESPAAMLSAVRGVVHDGLTPDEAFDLFETLSH
;
A
#
# COMPACT_ATOMS: atom_id res chain seq x y z
N MET A 1 -48.28 4.89 -7.38
CA MET A 1 -48.78 5.83 -6.36
C MET A 1 -48.13 5.41 -5.06
N ALA A 2 -47.39 6.31 -4.38
CA ALA A 2 -46.91 6.01 -3.03
C ALA A 2 -48.16 5.87 -2.13
N ASP A 3 -48.18 4.83 -1.32
CA ASP A 3 -49.27 4.58 -0.39
C ASP A 3 -49.19 5.61 0.75
N LEU A 4 -50.06 6.58 0.75
CA LEU A 4 -50.09 7.65 1.75
C LEU A 4 -50.60 7.16 3.12
N ASP A 5 -51.21 5.96 3.16
CA ASP A 5 -51.72 5.37 4.41
C ASP A 5 -50.61 4.70 5.26
N ASP A 6 -49.40 4.53 4.74
CA ASP A 6 -48.26 3.94 5.45
C ASP A 6 -47.22 4.98 5.97
N LEU A 7 -47.65 6.25 6.09
CA LEU A 7 -46.86 7.30 6.73
C LEU A 7 -46.91 7.12 8.25
N ARG A 8 -46.02 6.25 8.77
CA ARG A 8 -45.74 6.22 10.20
C ARG A 8 -44.88 7.43 10.57
N GLU A 9 -45.25 8.09 11.67
CA GLU A 9 -44.40 9.15 12.21
C GLU A 9 -43.00 8.56 12.48
N GLY A 10 -41.94 9.21 11.92
CA GLY A 10 -40.57 8.85 12.16
C GLY A 10 -40.19 9.03 13.64
N THR A 11 -39.19 8.32 14.08
CA THR A 11 -38.64 8.50 15.44
C THR A 11 -38.02 9.90 15.56
N ASP A 12 -38.37 10.63 16.62
CA ASP A 12 -37.78 11.92 16.93
C ASP A 12 -36.37 11.71 17.53
N TYR A 13 -35.34 12.20 16.82
CA TYR A 13 -33.94 12.19 17.24
C TYR A 13 -33.43 13.58 17.62
N SER A 14 -34.28 14.59 17.85
CA SER A 14 -33.86 15.96 18.14
C SER A 14 -32.95 16.09 19.37
N GLY A 15 -33.04 15.17 20.32
CA GLY A 15 -32.17 15.08 21.51
C GLY A 15 -31.00 14.12 21.37
N ALA A 16 -30.85 13.42 20.27
CA ALA A 16 -29.78 12.48 20.06
C ALA A 16 -28.47 13.19 19.71
N ALA A 17 -27.38 12.85 20.38
CA ALA A 17 -26.06 13.32 20.00
C ALA A 17 -25.69 12.78 18.61
N SER A 18 -25.09 13.63 17.76
CA SER A 18 -24.53 13.19 16.47
C SER A 18 -23.44 12.16 16.71
N THR A 19 -23.59 10.97 16.13
CA THR A 19 -22.55 9.95 16.13
C THR A 19 -21.74 10.07 14.86
N GLU A 20 -20.77 10.99 14.84
CA GLU A 20 -19.80 11.05 13.75
C GLU A 20 -18.83 9.87 13.89
N ARG A 21 -19.04 8.85 13.08
CA ARG A 21 -18.04 7.82 12.82
C ARG A 21 -17.36 8.15 11.49
N GLY A 22 -16.15 8.72 11.58
CA GLY A 22 -15.37 9.07 10.40
C GLY A 22 -14.12 8.19 10.28
N PHE A 23 -13.85 7.68 9.09
CA PHE A 23 -12.54 7.17 8.75
C PHE A 23 -11.57 8.35 8.62
N HIS A 24 -10.61 8.44 9.53
CA HIS A 24 -9.61 9.49 9.58
C HIS A 24 -8.26 8.95 9.13
N LEU A 25 -7.73 9.53 8.06
CA LEU A 25 -6.40 9.25 7.56
C LEU A 25 -5.76 10.58 7.15
N LYS A 26 -4.46 10.72 7.38
CA LYS A 26 -3.70 11.93 7.06
C LYS A 26 -3.94 12.38 5.61
N GLY A 27 -4.32 13.65 5.38
CA GLY A 27 -4.58 14.20 4.05
C GLY A 27 -5.88 13.77 3.39
N LEU A 28 -6.68 12.92 4.03
CA LEU A 28 -7.90 12.35 3.42
C LEU A 28 -9.16 13.22 3.62
N SER A 29 -9.16 14.13 4.58
CA SER A 29 -10.35 14.91 4.97
C SER A 29 -10.91 15.79 3.83
N GLY A 30 -10.07 16.23 2.91
CA GLY A 30 -10.46 17.04 1.75
C GLY A 30 -10.82 16.23 0.50
N GLN A 31 -10.79 14.90 0.57
CA GLN A 31 -11.05 14.03 -0.58
C GLN A 31 -12.54 13.69 -0.69
N ASP A 32 -13.00 13.42 -1.91
CA ASP A 32 -14.37 13.01 -2.14
C ASP A 32 -14.71 11.63 -1.53
N TRP A 33 -16.02 11.32 -1.48
CA TRP A 33 -16.50 10.10 -0.84
C TRP A 33 -15.95 8.83 -1.53
N GLY A 34 -15.83 8.82 -2.87
CA GLY A 34 -15.35 7.67 -3.63
C GLY A 34 -13.89 7.34 -3.33
N LEU A 35 -13.03 8.37 -3.28
CA LEU A 35 -11.62 8.21 -2.87
C LEU A 35 -11.53 7.68 -1.43
N ARG A 36 -12.28 8.27 -0.49
CA ARG A 36 -12.31 7.83 0.90
C ARG A 36 -12.79 6.41 1.07
N ALA A 37 -13.86 6.01 0.36
CA ALA A 37 -14.37 4.65 0.37
C ALA A 37 -13.37 3.62 -0.17
N ARG A 38 -12.56 4.01 -1.17
CA ARG A 38 -11.49 3.14 -1.67
C ARG A 38 -10.29 3.08 -0.73
N MET A 39 -9.91 4.21 -0.11
CA MET A 39 -8.84 4.23 0.89
C MET A 39 -9.17 3.36 2.11
N SER A 40 -10.45 3.27 2.53
CA SER A 40 -10.86 2.39 3.62
C SER A 40 -10.83 0.90 3.30
N ARG A 41 -10.60 0.53 2.02
CA ARG A 41 -10.30 -0.85 1.60
C ARG A 41 -8.80 -1.15 1.57
N VAL A 42 -7.96 -0.12 1.71
CA VAL A 42 -6.49 -0.25 1.76
C VAL A 42 -6.00 -0.11 3.20
N PHE A 43 -6.55 0.83 3.94
CA PHE A 43 -6.23 1.09 5.34
C PHE A 43 -7.41 0.69 6.22
N ASP A 44 -7.13 -0.03 7.32
CA ASP A 44 -8.17 -0.40 8.27
C ASP A 44 -8.82 0.87 8.86
N PRO A 45 -10.16 1.02 8.75
CA PRO A 45 -10.83 2.19 9.25
C PRO A 45 -10.77 2.37 10.78
N THR A 46 -10.41 1.31 11.51
CA THR A 46 -10.36 1.30 12.98
C THR A 46 -9.13 2.05 13.50
N ASP A 47 -7.98 1.85 12.88
CA ASP A 47 -6.70 2.39 13.34
C ASP A 47 -5.95 3.22 12.28
N GLY A 48 -6.45 3.26 11.05
CA GLY A 48 -5.83 3.97 9.93
C GLY A 48 -4.53 3.34 9.42
N LYS A 49 -4.28 2.07 9.72
CA LYS A 49 -3.06 1.36 9.34
C LYS A 49 -3.32 0.28 8.30
N THR A 50 -2.24 -0.26 7.72
CA THR A 50 -2.32 -1.32 6.71
C THR A 50 -1.12 -2.25 6.71
N VAL A 51 -1.39 -3.53 6.47
CA VAL A 51 -0.41 -4.54 6.09
C VAL A 51 -0.73 -4.99 4.68
N MET A 52 -0.04 -4.39 3.70
CA MET A 52 -0.20 -4.73 2.29
C MET A 52 0.77 -5.85 1.90
N LEU A 53 0.28 -6.82 1.14
CA LEU A 53 1.10 -7.90 0.56
C LEU A 53 1.49 -7.54 -0.87
N ALA A 54 2.78 -7.26 -1.11
CA ALA A 54 3.31 -6.86 -2.40
C ALA A 54 3.90 -8.03 -3.19
N PHE A 55 3.34 -8.32 -4.36
CA PHE A 55 3.84 -9.35 -5.30
C PHE A 55 3.80 -8.88 -6.76
N ASP A 56 3.94 -7.57 -6.97
CA ASP A 56 3.93 -6.92 -8.27
C ASP A 56 5.27 -7.02 -9.02
N HIS A 57 6.36 -7.29 -8.32
CA HIS A 57 7.72 -7.24 -8.89
C HIS A 57 8.09 -8.44 -9.78
N GLY A 58 7.25 -9.47 -9.83
CA GLY A 58 7.43 -10.59 -10.76
C GLY A 58 7.45 -10.18 -12.23
N TYR A 59 6.79 -9.06 -12.62
CA TYR A 59 6.76 -8.62 -14.01
C TYR A 59 8.15 -8.19 -14.53
N PHE A 60 8.99 -7.63 -13.68
CA PHE A 60 10.33 -7.17 -14.10
C PHE A 60 11.48 -8.07 -13.63
N GLN A 61 11.28 -8.85 -12.58
CA GLN A 61 12.28 -9.80 -12.06
C GLN A 61 12.07 -11.23 -12.55
N GLY A 62 10.90 -11.57 -13.06
CA GLY A 62 10.53 -12.92 -13.42
C GLY A 62 10.07 -13.76 -12.22
N PRO A 63 9.98 -15.09 -12.37
CA PRO A 63 9.55 -16.03 -11.32
C PRO A 63 10.68 -16.26 -10.32
N THR A 64 11.02 -15.23 -9.55
CA THR A 64 12.01 -15.30 -8.48
C THR A 64 11.47 -16.05 -7.27
N SER A 65 12.36 -16.44 -6.33
CA SER A 65 12.00 -17.19 -5.13
C SER A 65 10.75 -16.65 -4.43
N GLY A 66 9.74 -17.51 -4.29
CA GLY A 66 8.44 -17.18 -3.72
C GLY A 66 7.42 -16.62 -4.73
N LEU A 67 7.80 -16.42 -6.01
CA LEU A 67 6.90 -15.97 -7.09
C LEU A 67 6.82 -16.95 -8.27
N GLU A 68 7.38 -18.14 -8.13
CA GLU A 68 7.36 -19.18 -9.17
C GLU A 68 5.93 -19.70 -9.39
N ARG A 69 5.17 -19.82 -8.30
CA ARG A 69 3.80 -20.34 -8.28
C ARG A 69 2.95 -19.52 -7.31
N LEU A 70 2.37 -18.42 -7.79
CA LEU A 70 1.57 -17.48 -6.97
C LEU A 70 0.38 -18.17 -6.28
N ASP A 71 -0.19 -19.19 -6.91
CA ASP A 71 -1.27 -20.02 -6.35
C ASP A 71 -0.81 -20.83 -5.11
N ARG A 72 0.50 -21.04 -4.95
CA ARG A 72 1.09 -21.77 -3.83
C ARG A 72 1.69 -20.85 -2.76
N SER A 73 2.36 -19.79 -3.19
CA SER A 73 3.11 -18.92 -2.31
C SER A 73 2.33 -17.68 -1.84
N ILE A 74 1.45 -17.15 -2.68
CA ILE A 74 0.74 -15.89 -2.40
C ILE A 74 -0.71 -16.13 -2.01
N LEU A 75 -1.44 -16.97 -2.75
CA LEU A 75 -2.86 -17.19 -2.51
C LEU A 75 -3.19 -17.59 -1.05
N PRO A 76 -2.43 -18.46 -0.36
CA PRO A 76 -2.69 -18.81 1.04
C PRO A 76 -2.53 -17.63 2.01
N LEU A 77 -1.80 -16.57 1.64
CA LEU A 77 -1.52 -15.40 2.48
C LEU A 77 -2.60 -14.32 2.34
N VAL A 78 -3.37 -14.34 1.25
CA VAL A 78 -4.39 -13.31 0.95
C VAL A 78 -5.35 -13.05 2.11
N PRO A 79 -5.90 -14.05 2.82
CA PRO A 79 -6.84 -13.81 3.90
C PRO A 79 -6.27 -12.94 5.04
N GLN A 80 -4.96 -13.01 5.27
CA GLN A 80 -4.30 -12.30 6.37
C GLN A 80 -3.82 -10.89 6.01
N ALA A 81 -3.70 -10.54 4.72
CA ALA A 81 -3.36 -9.19 4.30
C ALA A 81 -4.57 -8.24 4.44
N ASP A 82 -4.33 -6.94 4.64
CA ASP A 82 -5.38 -5.92 4.57
C ASP A 82 -5.65 -5.55 3.11
N ALA A 83 -4.59 -5.39 2.34
CA ALA A 83 -4.68 -5.10 0.91
C ALA A 83 -3.59 -5.85 0.11
N LEU A 84 -3.77 -5.92 -1.19
CA LEU A 84 -2.88 -6.63 -2.11
C LEU A 84 -2.27 -5.62 -3.09
N MET A 85 -0.93 -5.59 -3.22
CA MET A 85 -0.27 -4.84 -4.29
C MET A 85 0.24 -5.82 -5.35
N CYS A 86 -0.36 -5.76 -6.55
CA CYS A 86 -0.08 -6.73 -7.63
C CYS A 86 -0.26 -6.14 -9.02
N THR A 87 0.19 -6.89 -10.02
CA THR A 87 -0.08 -6.60 -11.43
C THR A 87 -1.46 -7.14 -11.85
N ARG A 88 -2.04 -6.58 -12.91
CA ARG A 88 -3.33 -7.06 -13.45
C ARG A 88 -3.29 -8.52 -13.92
N GLY A 89 -2.13 -8.98 -14.39
CA GLY A 89 -1.94 -10.37 -14.80
C GLY A 89 -2.02 -11.32 -13.62
N ALA A 90 -1.25 -11.04 -12.55
CA ALA A 90 -1.28 -11.81 -11.31
C ALA A 90 -2.68 -11.81 -10.66
N LEU A 91 -3.35 -10.66 -10.63
CA LEU A 91 -4.71 -10.52 -10.12
C LEU A 91 -5.68 -11.46 -10.85
N ARG A 92 -5.73 -11.36 -12.18
CA ARG A 92 -6.68 -12.12 -13.02
C ARG A 92 -6.46 -13.63 -13.01
N THR A 93 -5.21 -14.05 -12.84
CA THR A 93 -4.86 -15.49 -12.97
C THR A 93 -4.76 -16.23 -11.65
N THR A 94 -4.66 -15.51 -10.53
CA THR A 94 -4.35 -16.15 -9.24
C THR A 94 -5.31 -15.78 -8.13
N ILE A 95 -5.76 -14.52 -8.08
CA ILE A 95 -6.55 -14.03 -6.94
C ILE A 95 -8.04 -14.23 -7.22
N PRO A 96 -8.78 -14.98 -6.37
CA PRO A 96 -10.22 -15.11 -6.50
C PRO A 96 -10.93 -13.77 -6.42
N ALA A 97 -11.98 -13.58 -7.21
CA ALA A 97 -12.72 -12.32 -7.25
C ALA A 97 -13.48 -12.01 -5.95
N ASP A 98 -13.78 -13.04 -5.19
CA ASP A 98 -14.48 -12.98 -3.89
C ASP A 98 -13.54 -12.90 -2.68
N ASN A 99 -12.27 -12.55 -2.89
CA ASN A 99 -11.26 -12.49 -1.83
C ASN A 99 -11.51 -11.40 -0.76
N GLY A 100 -12.35 -10.40 -1.06
CA GLY A 100 -12.76 -9.33 -0.15
C GLY A 100 -11.67 -8.29 0.18
N LYS A 101 -10.50 -8.32 -0.49
CA LYS A 101 -9.37 -7.42 -0.21
C LYS A 101 -9.33 -6.23 -1.16
N GLY A 102 -8.89 -5.09 -0.65
CA GLY A 102 -8.54 -3.95 -1.49
C GLY A 102 -7.35 -4.27 -2.38
N VAL A 103 -7.45 -3.95 -3.67
CA VAL A 103 -6.36 -4.17 -4.63
C VAL A 103 -5.70 -2.85 -4.99
N VAL A 104 -4.42 -2.72 -4.67
CA VAL A 104 -3.54 -1.65 -5.15
C VAL A 104 -2.88 -2.14 -6.43
N LEU A 105 -3.44 -1.73 -7.55
CA LEU A 105 -3.07 -2.26 -8.86
C LEU A 105 -1.84 -1.54 -9.42
N ARG A 106 -0.76 -2.28 -9.71
CA ARG A 106 0.41 -1.72 -10.39
C ARG A 106 0.03 -1.20 -11.77
N ALA A 107 0.09 0.13 -11.96
CA ALA A 107 -0.32 0.81 -13.18
C ALA A 107 0.84 1.18 -14.09
N SER A 108 2.04 1.37 -13.56
CA SER A 108 3.24 1.62 -14.37
C SER A 108 4.04 0.33 -14.60
N GLY A 109 4.74 0.29 -15.72
CA GLY A 109 5.62 -0.82 -16.09
C GLY A 109 6.46 -0.47 -17.30
N GLY A 110 7.47 -1.27 -17.57
CA GLY A 110 8.41 -1.00 -18.67
C GLY A 110 9.49 -2.07 -18.74
N PRO A 111 10.74 -1.70 -18.50
CA PRO A 111 11.87 -2.61 -18.66
C PRO A 111 11.90 -3.70 -17.61
N SER A 112 12.62 -4.76 -17.92
CA SER A 112 13.00 -5.82 -16.98
C SER A 112 14.33 -5.52 -16.32
N VAL A 113 14.73 -6.36 -15.36
CA VAL A 113 16.05 -6.31 -14.70
C VAL A 113 17.24 -6.38 -15.66
N LEU A 114 17.01 -6.68 -16.93
CA LEU A 114 18.05 -6.71 -17.96
C LEU A 114 18.37 -5.31 -18.52
N LYS A 115 17.58 -4.30 -18.16
CA LYS A 115 17.74 -2.91 -18.58
C LYS A 115 17.65 -1.95 -17.41
N GLU A 116 17.74 -0.66 -17.68
CA GLU A 116 17.49 0.41 -16.71
C GLU A 116 15.99 0.41 -16.32
N LEU A 117 15.71 0.26 -15.04
CA LEU A 117 14.34 0.09 -14.54
C LEU A 117 13.52 1.38 -14.46
N SER A 118 14.16 2.55 -14.55
CA SER A 118 13.47 3.84 -14.40
C SER A 118 12.64 4.26 -15.63
N ASP A 119 12.84 3.60 -16.79
CA ASP A 119 12.15 3.92 -18.04
C ASP A 119 10.76 3.27 -18.11
N GLU A 120 9.91 3.54 -17.12
CA GLU A 120 8.54 3.03 -17.08
C GLU A 120 7.54 3.96 -17.79
N GLU A 121 6.43 3.37 -18.25
CA GLU A 121 5.24 4.02 -18.80
C GLU A 121 3.99 3.56 -18.05
N LEU A 122 2.86 4.26 -18.26
CA LEU A 122 1.57 3.76 -17.80
C LEU A 122 1.15 2.55 -18.65
N ALA A 123 1.04 1.40 -18.02
CA ALA A 123 0.74 0.11 -18.64
C ALA A 123 -0.70 -0.35 -18.42
N VAL A 124 -1.46 0.32 -17.54
CA VAL A 124 -2.85 0.02 -17.21
C VAL A 124 -3.67 1.29 -17.42
N SER A 125 -4.75 1.21 -18.17
CA SER A 125 -5.69 2.31 -18.34
C SER A 125 -6.62 2.45 -17.13
N ILE A 126 -7.17 3.64 -16.94
CA ILE A 126 -8.16 3.88 -15.88
C ILE A 126 -9.41 3.00 -16.06
N ASP A 127 -9.84 2.76 -17.29
CA ASP A 127 -11.00 1.90 -17.58
C ASP A 127 -10.75 0.44 -17.15
N ASP A 128 -9.53 -0.06 -17.35
CA ASP A 128 -9.15 -1.40 -16.88
C ASP A 128 -9.10 -1.47 -15.35
N ALA A 129 -8.60 -0.41 -14.72
CA ALA A 129 -8.57 -0.29 -13.26
C ALA A 129 -10.00 -0.27 -12.65
N VAL A 130 -10.93 0.46 -13.26
CA VAL A 130 -12.35 0.49 -12.85
C VAL A 130 -12.96 -0.90 -13.00
N ARG A 131 -12.76 -1.58 -14.14
CA ARG A 131 -13.30 -2.94 -14.38
C ARG A 131 -12.72 -3.99 -13.43
N LEU A 132 -11.51 -3.77 -12.93
CA LEU A 132 -10.86 -4.66 -11.95
C LEU A 132 -11.18 -4.29 -10.50
N ASP A 133 -12.06 -3.31 -10.29
CA ASP A 133 -12.41 -2.77 -8.96
C ASP A 133 -11.18 -2.39 -8.12
N ALA A 134 -10.18 -1.78 -8.74
CA ALA A 134 -8.99 -1.34 -8.04
C ALA A 134 -9.32 -0.37 -6.91
N ALA A 135 -8.81 -0.66 -5.71
CA ALA A 135 -8.92 0.23 -4.55
C ALA A 135 -7.93 1.39 -4.63
N ALA A 136 -6.79 1.19 -5.31
CA ALA A 136 -5.82 2.22 -5.63
C ALA A 136 -4.99 1.82 -6.85
N LEU A 137 -4.29 2.79 -7.43
CA LEU A 137 -3.32 2.58 -8.53
C LEU A 137 -1.92 2.90 -8.05
N ALA A 138 -0.96 2.01 -8.31
CA ALA A 138 0.44 2.22 -7.94
C ALA A 138 1.28 2.60 -9.16
N VAL A 139 2.10 3.64 -9.00
CA VAL A 139 3.03 4.13 -10.03
C VAL A 139 4.40 4.37 -9.41
N GLN A 140 5.47 3.95 -10.10
CA GLN A 140 6.82 4.23 -9.64
C GLN A 140 7.27 5.66 -10.00
N VAL A 141 7.99 6.29 -9.06
CA VAL A 141 8.57 7.63 -9.19
C VAL A 141 10.05 7.55 -8.87
N PHE A 142 10.88 8.01 -9.82
CA PHE A 142 12.35 7.90 -9.76
C PHE A 142 12.98 9.28 -9.59
N VAL A 143 12.84 9.88 -8.41
CA VAL A 143 13.40 11.21 -8.10
C VAL A 143 14.92 11.17 -8.16
N GLY A 144 15.53 12.10 -8.89
CA GLY A 144 16.97 12.18 -9.11
C GLY A 144 17.52 11.18 -10.15
N GLY A 145 16.68 10.35 -10.76
CA GLY A 145 17.07 9.42 -11.80
C GLY A 145 17.02 10.03 -13.21
N GLU A 146 17.57 9.32 -14.19
CA GLU A 146 17.57 9.74 -15.61
C GLU A 146 16.15 10.00 -16.15
N ASN A 147 15.18 9.19 -15.73
CA ASN A 147 13.79 9.28 -16.15
C ASN A 147 12.89 9.98 -15.10
N GLU A 148 13.44 10.87 -14.27
CA GLU A 148 12.69 11.58 -13.22
C GLU A 148 11.44 12.26 -13.79
N THR A 149 11.62 13.17 -14.76
CA THR A 149 10.51 13.94 -15.35
C THR A 149 9.44 13.03 -15.94
N LYS A 150 9.83 11.93 -16.59
CA LYS A 150 8.91 10.95 -17.18
C LYS A 150 8.10 10.24 -16.08
N SER A 151 8.75 9.77 -15.04
CA SER A 151 8.08 9.05 -13.94
C SER A 151 7.13 9.96 -13.16
N ILE A 152 7.52 11.21 -12.91
CA ILE A 152 6.65 12.23 -12.29
C ILE A 152 5.44 12.50 -13.19
N LYS A 153 5.65 12.62 -14.52
CA LYS A 153 4.56 12.87 -15.46
C LYS A 153 3.59 11.70 -15.55
N ASN A 154 4.07 10.46 -15.51
CA ASN A 154 3.23 9.28 -15.40
C ASN A 154 2.36 9.34 -14.13
N MET A 155 2.95 9.71 -12.98
CA MET A 155 2.22 9.85 -11.73
C MET A 155 1.14 10.93 -11.82
N THR A 156 1.46 12.13 -12.30
CA THR A 156 0.47 13.22 -12.37
C THR A 156 -0.65 12.92 -13.38
N THR A 157 -0.35 12.27 -14.49
CA THR A 157 -1.37 11.80 -15.43
C THR A 157 -2.30 10.79 -14.77
N LEU A 158 -1.74 9.87 -13.99
CA LEU A 158 -2.53 8.86 -13.27
C LEU A 158 -3.35 9.49 -12.13
N VAL A 159 -2.82 10.51 -11.46
CA VAL A 159 -3.54 11.30 -10.45
C VAL A 159 -4.77 11.96 -11.05
N ASP A 160 -4.64 12.66 -12.19
CA ASP A 160 -5.77 13.30 -12.86
C ASP A 160 -6.85 12.29 -13.27
N GLN A 161 -6.45 11.16 -13.86
CA GLN A 161 -7.37 10.10 -14.24
C GLN A 161 -8.00 9.42 -13.03
N GLY A 162 -7.21 9.16 -11.99
CA GLY A 162 -7.66 8.57 -10.75
C GLY A 162 -8.65 9.47 -10.01
N GLN A 163 -8.37 10.77 -9.94
CA GLN A 163 -9.26 11.76 -9.35
C GLN A 163 -10.62 11.77 -10.06
N ALA A 164 -10.63 11.78 -11.39
CA ALA A 164 -11.85 11.74 -12.17
C ALA A 164 -12.69 10.46 -11.96
N ALA A 165 -12.03 9.33 -11.67
CA ALA A 165 -12.68 8.04 -11.42
C ALA A 165 -12.91 7.73 -9.92
N GLY A 166 -12.47 8.61 -9.02
CA GLY A 166 -12.50 8.40 -7.57
C GLY A 166 -11.54 7.29 -7.11
N ILE A 167 -10.42 7.05 -7.82
CA ILE A 167 -9.44 6.02 -7.49
C ILE A 167 -8.15 6.68 -6.96
N PRO A 168 -7.73 6.39 -5.71
CA PRO A 168 -6.51 6.90 -5.12
C PRO A 168 -5.25 6.44 -5.88
N VAL A 169 -4.19 7.25 -5.83
CA VAL A 169 -2.89 6.91 -6.41
C VAL A 169 -1.83 6.75 -5.33
N LEU A 170 -1.17 5.60 -5.34
CA LEU A 170 0.04 5.31 -4.57
C LEU A 170 1.27 5.67 -5.40
N ALA A 171 2.05 6.63 -4.94
CA ALA A 171 3.39 6.86 -5.47
C ALA A 171 4.40 5.92 -4.79
N VAL A 172 5.10 5.12 -5.58
CA VAL A 172 6.17 4.24 -5.08
C VAL A 172 7.50 4.90 -5.37
N THR A 173 8.16 5.45 -4.34
CA THR A 173 9.47 6.08 -4.51
C THR A 173 10.53 5.00 -4.75
N ALA A 174 11.14 5.02 -5.92
CA ALA A 174 12.24 4.16 -6.28
C ALA A 174 13.56 4.94 -6.26
N VAL A 175 14.59 4.32 -5.74
CA VAL A 175 15.91 4.92 -5.59
C VAL A 175 16.81 4.39 -6.70
N GLY A 176 17.39 5.29 -7.49
CA GLY A 176 18.41 4.95 -8.47
C GLY A 176 19.62 4.24 -7.82
N ARG A 177 20.39 3.50 -8.62
CA ARG A 177 21.53 2.70 -8.14
C ARG A 177 22.56 3.52 -7.35
N ASP A 178 22.78 4.75 -7.79
CA ASP A 178 23.84 5.63 -7.30
C ASP A 178 23.34 6.68 -6.31
N MET A 179 22.06 6.59 -5.90
CA MET A 179 21.45 7.53 -4.96
C MET A 179 21.62 7.09 -3.53
N VAL A 180 21.94 8.05 -2.65
CA VAL A 180 22.02 7.80 -1.21
C VAL A 180 20.63 7.60 -0.64
N ARG A 181 20.43 6.48 0.05
CA ARG A 181 19.17 6.16 0.75
C ARG A 181 19.21 6.73 2.16
N ASP A 182 18.94 8.02 2.27
CA ASP A 182 18.89 8.74 3.55
C ASP A 182 17.54 9.46 3.75
N ALA A 183 17.33 9.99 4.95
CA ALA A 183 16.12 10.71 5.29
C ALA A 183 15.94 11.97 4.42
N ARG A 184 17.01 12.66 4.04
CA ARG A 184 16.96 13.86 3.20
C ARG A 184 16.39 13.54 1.81
N TYR A 185 16.86 12.45 1.20
CA TYR A 185 16.36 12.01 -0.09
C TYR A 185 14.88 11.60 0.00
N PHE A 186 14.51 10.79 1.00
CA PHE A 186 13.11 10.33 1.11
C PHE A 186 12.15 11.46 1.50
N ARG A 187 12.58 12.45 2.28
CA ARG A 187 11.80 13.67 2.50
C ARG A 187 11.49 14.39 1.19
N LEU A 188 12.49 14.54 0.31
CA LEU A 188 12.30 15.16 -1.00
C LEU A 188 11.34 14.34 -1.86
N ALA A 189 11.60 13.04 -2.03
CA ALA A 189 10.83 12.18 -2.93
C ALA A 189 9.37 12.02 -2.48
N THR A 190 9.12 11.81 -1.19
CA THR A 190 7.76 11.70 -0.64
C THR A 190 7.01 13.03 -0.72
N ARG A 191 7.70 14.15 -0.49
CA ARG A 191 7.09 15.48 -0.57
C ARG A 191 6.72 15.85 -2.01
N ILE A 192 7.59 15.60 -3.00
CA ILE A 192 7.28 15.80 -4.41
C ILE A 192 6.02 14.98 -4.79
N SER A 193 5.99 13.71 -4.41
CA SER A 193 4.86 12.82 -4.72
C SER A 193 3.54 13.34 -4.12
N ALA A 194 3.55 13.75 -2.87
CA ALA A 194 2.37 14.27 -2.20
C ALA A 194 1.89 15.62 -2.75
N GLU A 195 2.81 16.57 -3.00
CA GLU A 195 2.49 17.89 -3.57
C GLU A 195 1.89 17.78 -4.98
N LEU A 196 2.26 16.74 -5.72
CA LEU A 196 1.75 16.47 -7.07
C LEU A 196 0.54 15.54 -7.09
N GLY A 197 -0.06 15.28 -5.92
CA GLY A 197 -1.40 14.70 -5.78
C GLY A 197 -1.47 13.22 -5.46
N ALA A 198 -0.35 12.54 -5.16
CA ALA A 198 -0.42 11.17 -4.65
C ALA A 198 -1.26 11.10 -3.37
N SER A 199 -2.15 10.13 -3.27
CA SER A 199 -3.04 9.94 -2.12
C SER A 199 -2.32 9.32 -0.92
N PHE A 200 -1.29 8.53 -1.18
CA PHE A 200 -0.35 7.97 -0.20
C PHE A 200 0.96 7.60 -0.89
N VAL A 201 2.01 7.36 -0.10
CA VAL A 201 3.36 7.12 -0.65
C VAL A 201 3.95 5.85 -0.05
N LYS A 202 4.54 5.01 -0.90
CA LYS A 202 5.40 3.89 -0.50
C LYS A 202 6.85 4.31 -0.61
N THR A 203 7.62 4.18 0.48
CA THR A 203 9.04 4.50 0.52
C THR A 203 9.81 3.48 1.33
N TYR A 204 11.13 3.62 1.43
CA TYR A 204 11.95 2.77 2.28
C TYR A 204 12.10 3.39 3.67
N TYR A 205 12.22 2.53 4.67
CA TYR A 205 12.65 2.93 6.00
C TYR A 205 14.16 3.26 5.99
N VAL A 206 14.55 4.23 6.81
CA VAL A 206 15.94 4.57 7.13
C VAL A 206 16.10 4.68 8.63
N GLU A 207 17.25 4.23 9.15
CA GLU A 207 17.52 4.14 10.60
C GLU A 207 17.52 5.52 11.27
N ASP A 208 18.07 6.53 10.60
CA ASP A 208 18.23 7.86 11.15
C ASP A 208 17.29 8.86 10.46
N GLY A 209 16.39 9.47 11.23
CA GLY A 209 15.57 10.59 10.81
C GLY A 209 14.30 10.22 10.01
N PHE A 210 13.83 8.97 10.07
CA PHE A 210 12.61 8.58 9.35
C PHE A 210 11.36 9.34 9.85
N GLU A 211 11.31 9.70 11.13
CA GLU A 211 10.26 10.57 11.69
C GLU A 211 10.19 11.94 10.99
N THR A 212 11.32 12.41 10.44
CA THR A 212 11.33 13.65 9.64
C THR A 212 10.75 13.45 8.25
N VAL A 213 10.84 12.23 7.70
CA VAL A 213 10.20 11.86 6.43
C VAL A 213 8.69 11.82 6.59
N THR A 214 8.20 11.10 7.60
CA THR A 214 6.78 10.95 7.86
C THR A 214 6.12 12.27 8.25
N SER A 215 6.76 13.10 9.10
CA SER A 215 6.22 14.39 9.50
C SER A 215 6.14 15.40 8.36
N ALA A 216 7.10 15.37 7.43
CA ALA A 216 7.14 16.29 6.29
C ALA A 216 6.18 15.93 5.15
N CYS A 217 5.71 14.70 5.07
CA CYS A 217 4.79 14.24 4.03
C CYS A 217 3.33 14.46 4.48
N PRO A 218 2.49 15.21 3.73
CA PRO A 218 1.12 15.51 4.13
C PRO A 218 0.13 14.36 3.91
N VAL A 219 0.55 13.25 3.30
CA VAL A 219 -0.26 12.05 3.07
C VAL A 219 0.34 10.84 3.79
N PRO A 220 -0.40 9.72 3.95
CA PRO A 220 0.11 8.53 4.62
C PRO A 220 1.35 7.96 3.91
N ILE A 221 2.29 7.45 4.70
CA ILE A 221 3.44 6.71 4.21
C ILE A 221 3.32 5.25 4.65
N VAL A 222 3.52 4.33 3.70
CA VAL A 222 3.76 2.90 3.97
C VAL A 222 5.21 2.56 3.62
N ILE A 223 5.84 1.68 4.41
CA ILE A 223 7.21 1.28 4.11
C ILE A 223 7.29 0.06 3.22
N ALA A 224 8.25 0.05 2.29
CA ALA A 224 8.62 -1.11 1.52
C ALA A 224 9.50 -2.07 2.34
N GLY A 225 9.25 -3.37 2.22
CA GLY A 225 10.06 -4.39 2.91
C GLY A 225 11.51 -4.51 2.42
N GLY A 226 11.81 -4.02 1.22
CA GLY A 226 13.15 -4.11 0.66
C GLY A 226 13.59 -5.53 0.28
N LYS A 227 14.89 -5.83 0.45
CA LYS A 227 15.42 -7.19 0.28
C LYS A 227 15.00 -8.06 1.46
N LYS A 228 14.99 -9.39 1.26
CA LYS A 228 14.82 -10.35 2.36
C LYS A 228 15.96 -10.14 3.38
N VAL A 229 15.56 -10.02 4.62
CA VAL A 229 16.42 -10.00 5.82
C VAL A 229 15.91 -11.06 6.80
N GLU A 230 16.61 -11.24 7.91
CA GLU A 230 16.14 -12.12 8.99
C GLU A 230 14.76 -11.66 9.51
N GLU A 231 13.91 -12.59 9.91
CA GLU A 231 12.53 -12.34 10.34
C GLU A 231 12.45 -11.30 11.46
N LYS A 232 13.25 -11.46 12.51
CA LYS A 232 13.30 -10.51 13.63
C LYS A 232 13.71 -9.11 13.20
N GLU A 233 14.63 -9.01 12.24
CA GLU A 233 15.05 -7.73 11.69
C GLU A 233 13.95 -7.05 10.86
N ALA A 234 13.20 -7.82 10.07
CA ALA A 234 12.06 -7.30 9.32
C ALA A 234 10.96 -6.79 10.27
N LEU A 235 10.70 -7.49 11.38
CA LEU A 235 9.76 -7.07 12.42
C LEU A 235 10.24 -5.80 13.15
N ARG A 236 11.55 -5.69 13.43
CA ARG A 236 12.16 -4.49 14.02
C ARG A 236 11.99 -3.28 13.12
N VAL A 237 12.25 -3.43 11.83
CA VAL A 237 12.08 -2.35 10.84
C VAL A 237 10.62 -1.93 10.75
N ALA A 238 9.67 -2.88 10.71
CA ALA A 238 8.25 -2.58 10.71
C ALA A 238 7.84 -1.80 11.96
N TYR A 239 8.25 -2.27 13.14
CA TYR A 239 7.95 -1.63 14.42
C TYR A 239 8.46 -0.19 14.48
N ARG A 240 9.74 0.01 14.17
CA ARG A 240 10.33 1.36 14.19
C ARG A 240 9.63 2.29 13.21
N ALA A 241 9.35 1.83 12.00
CA ALA A 241 8.64 2.64 11.02
C ALA A 241 7.26 3.10 11.53
N ILE A 242 6.50 2.22 12.17
CA ILE A 242 5.19 2.57 12.78
C ILE A 242 5.37 3.57 13.92
N GLN A 243 6.34 3.36 14.82
CA GLN A 243 6.62 4.30 15.92
C GLN A 243 7.07 5.67 15.40
N GLU A 244 7.74 5.72 14.25
CA GLU A 244 8.22 6.94 13.60
C GLU A 244 7.20 7.53 12.59
N GLY A 245 5.94 7.08 12.63
CA GLY A 245 4.78 7.71 11.96
C GLY A 245 4.40 7.13 10.60
N ALA A 246 4.88 5.95 10.22
CA ALA A 246 4.33 5.23 9.08
C ALA A 246 2.91 4.74 9.37
N ALA A 247 2.04 4.77 8.35
CA ALA A 247 0.68 4.27 8.40
C ALA A 247 0.58 2.77 8.04
N GLY A 248 1.69 2.08 7.91
CA GLY A 248 1.71 0.66 7.62
C GLY A 248 2.91 0.19 6.84
N VAL A 249 2.81 -1.03 6.36
CA VAL A 249 3.84 -1.68 5.56
C VAL A 249 3.26 -2.20 4.24
N ASP A 250 4.10 -2.24 3.21
CA ASP A 250 3.81 -2.92 1.94
C ASP A 250 4.96 -3.86 1.62
N MET A 251 4.87 -5.07 2.15
CA MET A 251 5.95 -6.06 2.17
C MET A 251 5.65 -7.24 1.23
N GLY A 252 6.68 -7.72 0.56
CA GLY A 252 6.64 -8.91 -0.27
C GLY A 252 7.64 -9.96 0.23
N ARG A 253 8.89 -9.84 -0.20
CA ARG A 253 9.96 -10.83 0.04
C ARG A 253 10.17 -11.18 1.50
N ASN A 254 10.07 -10.23 2.42
CA ASN A 254 10.19 -10.51 3.86
C ASN A 254 9.04 -11.35 4.41
N VAL A 255 7.90 -11.43 3.68
CA VAL A 255 6.78 -12.31 4.02
C VAL A 255 6.89 -13.63 3.27
N PHE A 256 6.75 -13.64 1.94
CA PHE A 256 6.61 -14.89 1.19
C PHE A 256 7.93 -15.67 0.98
N GLN A 257 9.10 -15.09 1.30
CA GLN A 257 10.39 -15.79 1.36
C GLN A 257 10.81 -16.14 2.79
N SER A 258 9.94 -15.93 3.78
CA SER A 258 10.16 -16.41 5.14
C SER A 258 10.07 -17.93 5.21
N GLU A 259 10.69 -18.53 6.22
CA GLU A 259 10.56 -19.96 6.49
C GLU A 259 9.11 -20.37 6.76
N SER A 260 8.33 -19.48 7.39
CA SER A 260 6.89 -19.63 7.63
C SER A 260 6.14 -18.37 7.22
N PRO A 261 5.75 -18.23 5.92
CA PRO A 261 5.16 -17.00 5.40
C PRO A 261 3.86 -16.55 6.12
N ALA A 262 3.00 -17.49 6.49
CA ALA A 262 1.75 -17.19 7.21
C ALA A 262 2.04 -16.68 8.64
N ALA A 263 2.96 -17.33 9.36
CA ALA A 263 3.41 -16.88 10.68
C ALA A 263 4.05 -15.49 10.61
N MET A 264 4.89 -15.26 9.58
CA MET A 264 5.52 -13.96 9.38
C MET A 264 4.50 -12.84 9.11
N LEU A 265 3.51 -13.10 8.28
CA LEU A 265 2.45 -12.13 8.01
C LEU A 265 1.62 -11.83 9.27
N SER A 266 1.31 -12.85 10.08
CA SER A 266 0.64 -12.68 11.37
C SER A 266 1.48 -11.85 12.35
N ALA A 267 2.79 -12.09 12.44
CA ALA A 267 3.70 -11.32 13.28
C ALA A 267 3.79 -9.84 12.83
N VAL A 268 3.88 -9.60 11.52
CA VAL A 268 3.85 -8.22 10.96
C VAL A 268 2.54 -7.52 11.30
N ARG A 269 1.40 -8.22 11.22
CA ARG A 269 0.09 -7.67 11.64
C ARG A 269 0.09 -7.29 13.12
N GLY A 270 0.61 -8.17 13.98
CA GLY A 270 0.76 -7.89 15.41
C GLY A 270 1.57 -6.61 15.68
N VAL A 271 2.66 -6.40 14.94
CA VAL A 271 3.43 -5.15 15.03
C VAL A 271 2.61 -3.94 14.58
N VAL A 272 1.92 -4.04 13.45
CA VAL A 272 1.27 -2.89 12.82
C VAL A 272 -0.02 -2.49 13.53
N HIS A 273 -0.89 -3.46 13.83
CA HIS A 273 -2.23 -3.20 14.38
C HIS A 273 -2.30 -3.30 15.89
N ASP A 274 -1.60 -4.29 16.48
CA ASP A 274 -1.69 -4.57 17.90
C ASP A 274 -0.56 -3.90 18.70
N GLY A 275 0.46 -3.34 18.02
CA GLY A 275 1.57 -2.63 18.63
C GLY A 275 2.57 -3.55 19.34
N LEU A 276 2.63 -4.83 18.96
CA LEU A 276 3.61 -5.77 19.50
C LEU A 276 5.03 -5.25 19.27
N THR A 277 5.86 -5.38 20.29
CA THR A 277 7.30 -5.14 20.18
C THR A 277 7.95 -6.17 19.25
N PRO A 278 9.17 -5.90 18.72
CA PRO A 278 9.85 -6.88 17.87
C PRO A 278 10.08 -8.25 18.51
N ASP A 279 10.30 -8.29 19.83
CA ASP A 279 10.49 -9.53 20.57
C ASP A 279 9.16 -10.29 20.69
N GLU A 280 8.08 -9.64 21.11
CA GLU A 280 6.74 -10.25 21.18
C GLU A 280 6.25 -10.76 19.83
N ALA A 281 6.49 -9.98 18.77
CA ALA A 281 6.12 -10.38 17.41
C ALA A 281 6.96 -11.56 16.89
N PHE A 282 8.23 -11.64 17.29
CA PHE A 282 9.08 -12.78 16.96
C PHE A 282 8.67 -14.03 17.71
N ASP A 283 8.34 -13.92 19.01
CA ASP A 283 7.78 -15.03 19.79
C ASP A 283 6.46 -15.55 19.18
N LEU A 284 5.61 -14.64 18.68
CA LEU A 284 4.40 -15.00 17.93
C LEU A 284 4.74 -15.74 16.63
N PHE A 285 5.74 -15.26 15.87
CA PHE A 285 6.23 -15.92 14.66
C PHE A 285 6.70 -17.35 14.96
N GLU A 286 7.55 -17.54 15.99
CA GLU A 286 8.04 -18.87 16.38
C GLU A 286 6.88 -19.79 16.78
N THR A 287 5.95 -19.29 17.60
CA THR A 287 4.77 -20.07 18.03
C THR A 287 3.90 -20.55 16.86
N LEU A 288 3.72 -19.72 15.83
CA LEU A 288 2.87 -20.04 14.68
C LEU A 288 3.62 -20.83 13.58
N SER A 289 4.96 -20.92 13.67
CA SER A 289 5.79 -21.65 12.70
C SER A 289 5.84 -23.15 12.99
N HIS A 290 5.41 -23.57 14.17
CA HIS A 290 5.33 -24.97 14.65
C HIS A 290 3.88 -25.46 14.65
#